data_9bf7f9c79e6b405fd4f4731daf4cb530
#
_entry.id   9bf7f9c79e6b405fd4f4731daf4cb530
#
_cell.length_a   1.000
_cell.length_b   1.000
_cell.length_c   1.000
_cell.angle_alpha   90.00
_cell.angle_beta   90.00
_cell.angle_gamma   90.00
#
_symmetry.space_group_name_H-M   'P 1'
#
loop_
_entity.id
_entity.type
_entity.pdbx_description
1 polymer ?
#
loop_
_entity_poly.entity_id
_entity_poly.type
_entity_poly.pdbx_seq_one_letter_code
_entity_poly.pdbx_strand_id
1 'polypeptide(L)'
;MHQIHRITLDDALPLLAAGRAKAEEIGVKQTLCVCDDGGNVLALHRLPGARLTGVDIAIAKAFTAAGHERATHLFNEPPNGPALPGNEAFGISHMLPGKFAIFVGGFPLVFDGQIVGGVGISGGNGEQDKAVGAAILAEFDALTAAVARR
;
A
#
# COMPACT_ATOMS: atom_id res chain seq x y z
N MET A 1 10.50 -6.95 26.09
CA MET A 1 10.68 -5.90 25.05
C MET A 1 10.57 -6.58 23.70
N HIS A 2 9.91 -5.91 22.76
CA HIS A 2 9.69 -6.43 21.42
C HIS A 2 10.69 -5.78 20.46
N GLN A 3 11.33 -6.58 19.60
CA GLN A 3 12.21 -6.08 18.55
C GLN A 3 11.42 -6.04 17.24
N ILE A 4 11.41 -4.89 16.56
CA ILE A 4 10.68 -4.68 15.32
C ILE A 4 11.63 -4.36 14.18
N HIS A 5 11.33 -4.86 13.00
CA HIS A 5 11.91 -4.43 11.74
C HIS A 5 11.11 -3.26 11.19
N ARG A 6 11.78 -2.32 10.58
CA ARG A 6 11.17 -1.14 9.95
C ARG A 6 11.90 -0.82 8.66
N ILE A 7 11.16 -0.60 7.59
CA ILE A 7 11.74 -0.10 6.35
C ILE A 7 12.18 1.36 6.49
N THR A 8 13.18 1.72 5.72
CA THR A 8 13.76 3.06 5.68
C THR A 8 13.40 3.78 4.39
N LEU A 9 13.79 5.04 4.27
CA LEU A 9 13.67 5.77 3.00
C LEU A 9 14.44 5.08 1.86
N ASP A 10 15.63 4.58 2.16
CA ASP A 10 16.47 3.91 1.15
C ASP A 10 15.83 2.61 0.65
N ASP A 11 15.05 1.91 1.48
CA ASP A 11 14.24 0.76 1.06
C ASP A 11 13.01 1.18 0.24
N ALA A 12 12.39 2.31 0.58
CA ALA A 12 11.18 2.79 -0.07
C ALA A 12 11.41 3.29 -1.50
N LEU A 13 12.57 3.90 -1.77
CA LEU A 13 12.86 4.50 -3.08
C LEU A 13 12.88 3.47 -4.24
N PRO A 14 13.53 2.30 -4.14
CA PRO A 14 13.46 1.29 -5.19
C PRO A 14 12.05 0.72 -5.38
N LEU A 15 11.24 0.60 -4.31
CA LEU A 15 9.85 0.18 -4.41
C LEU A 15 9.03 1.16 -5.24
N LEU A 16 9.17 2.46 -4.99
CA LEU A 16 8.51 3.49 -5.79
C LEU A 16 9.00 3.52 -7.24
N ALA A 17 10.28 3.26 -7.48
CA ALA A 17 10.84 3.18 -8.83
C ALA A 17 10.22 2.00 -9.62
N ALA A 18 10.09 0.83 -9.00
CA ALA A 18 9.45 -0.34 -9.60
C ALA A 18 7.96 -0.08 -9.91
N GLY A 19 7.23 0.52 -8.96
CA GLY A 19 5.84 0.91 -9.16
C GLY A 19 5.65 1.92 -10.27
N ARG A 20 6.52 2.94 -10.33
CA ARG A 20 6.53 3.93 -11.41
C ARG A 20 6.76 3.28 -12.78
N ALA A 21 7.77 2.43 -12.90
CA ALA A 21 8.08 1.74 -14.15
C ALA A 21 6.87 0.92 -14.64
N LYS A 22 6.19 0.22 -13.74
CA LYS A 22 4.98 -0.55 -14.07
C LYS A 22 3.81 0.34 -14.46
N ALA A 23 3.57 1.44 -13.76
CA ALA A 23 2.53 2.40 -14.11
C ALA A 23 2.76 3.02 -15.50
N GLU A 24 4.01 3.36 -15.83
CA GLU A 24 4.38 3.86 -17.15
C GLU A 24 4.21 2.79 -18.25
N GLU A 25 4.59 1.55 -17.97
CA GLU A 25 4.40 0.41 -18.88
C GLU A 25 2.93 0.20 -19.25
N ILE A 26 2.03 0.26 -18.29
CA ILE A 26 0.59 0.07 -18.52
C ILE A 26 -0.16 1.37 -18.84
N GLY A 27 0.53 2.50 -18.91
CA GLY A 27 -0.03 3.79 -19.32
C GLY A 27 -0.97 4.44 -18.32
N VAL A 28 -0.74 4.24 -17.02
CA VAL A 28 -1.61 4.76 -15.95
C VAL A 28 -0.94 5.90 -15.17
N LYS A 29 -1.71 6.95 -14.92
CA LYS A 29 -1.26 8.12 -14.15
C LYS A 29 -1.65 7.95 -12.69
N GLN A 30 -0.70 7.52 -11.87
CA GLN A 30 -0.95 7.15 -10.47
C GLN A 30 -0.13 7.97 -9.49
N THR A 31 -0.59 7.98 -8.24
CA THR A 31 0.18 8.37 -7.07
C THR A 31 0.54 7.11 -6.29
N LEU A 32 1.80 7.00 -5.91
CA LEU A 32 2.37 5.86 -5.19
C LEU A 32 2.92 6.37 -3.86
N CYS A 33 2.58 5.71 -2.76
CA CYS A 33 3.03 6.08 -1.42
C CYS A 33 3.62 4.87 -0.70
N VAL A 34 4.72 5.07 0.01
CA VAL A 34 5.29 4.09 0.94
C VAL A 34 5.31 4.70 2.33
N CYS A 35 4.80 3.98 3.32
CA CYS A 35 4.87 4.35 4.74
C CYS A 35 5.62 3.28 5.54
N ASP A 36 6.09 3.67 6.73
CA ASP A 36 6.66 2.75 7.72
C ASP A 36 5.57 1.92 8.43
N ASP A 37 5.98 1.06 9.37
CA ASP A 37 5.09 0.24 10.20
C ASP A 37 4.15 1.05 11.11
N GLY A 38 4.49 2.31 11.41
CA GLY A 38 3.64 3.26 12.13
C GLY A 38 2.69 4.06 11.23
N GLY A 39 2.69 3.81 9.91
CA GLY A 39 1.86 4.53 8.94
C GLY A 39 2.39 5.92 8.57
N ASN A 40 3.62 6.27 8.96
CA ASN A 40 4.25 7.53 8.60
C ASN A 40 4.81 7.46 7.18
N VAL A 41 4.50 8.47 6.36
CA VAL A 41 4.98 8.52 4.97
C VAL A 41 6.50 8.63 4.94
N LEU A 42 7.16 7.71 4.24
CA LEU A 42 8.58 7.76 3.93
C LEU A 42 8.85 8.47 2.61
N ALA A 43 8.10 8.11 1.58
CA ALA A 43 8.20 8.75 0.27
C ALA A 43 6.89 8.61 -0.52
N LEU A 44 6.69 9.54 -1.46
CA LEU A 44 5.53 9.56 -2.33
C LEU A 44 5.94 10.04 -3.73
N HIS A 45 5.53 9.29 -4.75
CA HIS A 45 5.63 9.72 -6.15
C HIS A 45 4.25 10.03 -6.71
N ARG A 46 3.99 11.27 -7.07
CA ARG A 46 2.85 11.65 -7.87
C ARG A 46 3.29 11.75 -9.33
N LEU A 47 2.86 10.80 -10.16
CA LEU A 47 3.22 10.77 -11.57
C LEU A 47 2.56 11.95 -12.33
N PRO A 48 3.18 12.45 -13.40
CA PRO A 48 2.61 13.54 -14.20
C PRO A 48 1.19 13.24 -14.64
N GLY A 49 0.27 14.15 -14.36
CA GLY A 49 -1.15 14.02 -14.70
C GLY A 49 -1.96 13.14 -13.75
N ALA A 50 -1.39 12.62 -12.66
CA ALA A 50 -2.15 11.93 -11.62
C ALA A 50 -3.17 12.87 -10.95
N ARG A 51 -4.33 12.33 -10.59
CA ARG A 51 -5.44 13.10 -10.00
C ARG A 51 -5.02 13.77 -8.70
N LEU A 52 -5.52 14.96 -8.44
CA LEU A 52 -5.27 15.71 -7.22
C LEU A 52 -5.60 14.89 -5.95
N THR A 53 -6.78 14.28 -5.92
CA THR A 53 -7.26 13.47 -4.78
C THR A 53 -6.48 12.18 -4.58
N GLY A 54 -5.71 11.73 -5.58
CA GLY A 54 -4.91 10.52 -5.52
C GLY A 54 -3.82 10.54 -4.47
N VAL A 55 -3.32 11.73 -4.10
CA VAL A 55 -2.28 11.88 -3.07
C VAL A 55 -2.81 11.40 -1.71
N ASP A 56 -3.90 11.98 -1.23
CA ASP A 56 -4.49 11.62 0.07
C ASP A 56 -4.99 10.18 0.08
N ILE A 57 -5.55 9.71 -1.05
CA ILE A 57 -6.02 8.33 -1.18
C ILE A 57 -4.86 7.33 -1.14
N ALA A 58 -3.74 7.60 -1.81
CA ALA A 58 -2.56 6.73 -1.76
C ALA A 58 -1.98 6.65 -0.34
N ILE A 59 -1.91 7.79 0.36
CA ILE A 59 -1.47 7.85 1.77
C ILE A 59 -2.42 7.03 2.65
N ALA A 60 -3.73 7.20 2.51
CA ALA A 60 -4.72 6.45 3.29
C ALA A 60 -4.65 4.94 3.03
N LYS A 61 -4.43 4.53 1.78
CA LYS A 61 -4.25 3.11 1.42
C LYS A 61 -2.99 2.52 2.05
N ALA A 62 -1.85 3.22 2.00
CA ALA A 62 -0.61 2.78 2.64
C ALA A 62 -0.78 2.66 4.16
N PHE A 63 -1.34 3.68 4.79
CA PHE A 63 -1.62 3.72 6.22
C PHE A 63 -2.52 2.57 6.66
N THR A 64 -3.62 2.35 5.94
CA THR A 64 -4.57 1.27 6.27
C THR A 64 -3.93 -0.10 6.13
N ALA A 65 -3.16 -0.33 5.05
CA ALA A 65 -2.52 -1.61 4.81
C ALA A 65 -1.48 -1.95 5.89
N ALA A 66 -0.67 -0.98 6.30
CA ALA A 66 0.30 -1.17 7.39
C ALA A 66 -0.41 -1.35 8.74
N GLY A 67 -1.31 -0.45 9.09
CA GLY A 67 -1.94 -0.42 10.41
C GLY A 67 -2.96 -1.54 10.65
N HIS A 68 -3.59 -2.07 9.60
CA HIS A 68 -4.55 -3.16 9.70
C HIS A 68 -4.02 -4.49 9.17
N GLU A 69 -2.73 -4.52 8.82
CA GLU A 69 -1.98 -5.74 8.47
C GLU A 69 -2.61 -6.56 7.33
N ARG A 70 -3.28 -5.87 6.39
CA ARG A 70 -3.94 -6.52 5.25
C ARG A 70 -4.04 -5.63 4.03
N ALA A 71 -4.16 -6.24 2.86
CA ALA A 71 -4.48 -5.53 1.64
C ALA A 71 -5.88 -4.88 1.74
N THR A 72 -5.99 -3.61 1.30
CA THR A 72 -7.19 -2.81 1.53
C THR A 72 -8.43 -3.32 0.78
N HIS A 73 -8.27 -4.02 -0.33
CA HIS A 73 -9.42 -4.62 -1.05
C HIS A 73 -10.13 -5.72 -0.26
N LEU A 74 -9.42 -6.40 0.66
CA LEU A 74 -9.99 -7.47 1.47
C LEU A 74 -11.10 -7.00 2.42
N PHE A 75 -11.18 -5.70 2.71
CA PHE A 75 -12.27 -5.15 3.51
C PHE A 75 -13.62 -5.21 2.79
N ASN A 76 -13.62 -5.09 1.47
CA ASN A 76 -14.82 -4.90 0.66
C ASN A 76 -15.01 -6.01 -0.39
N GLU A 77 -14.26 -7.08 -0.31
CA GLU A 77 -14.32 -8.20 -1.26
C GLU A 77 -15.46 -9.15 -0.90
N PRO A 78 -16.47 -9.31 -1.80
CA PRO A 78 -17.57 -10.25 -1.55
C PRO A 78 -17.09 -11.71 -1.54
N PRO A 79 -17.73 -12.61 -0.77
CA PRO A 79 -18.83 -12.33 0.17
C PRO A 79 -18.37 -11.98 1.59
N ASN A 80 -17.09 -12.10 1.89
CA ASN A 80 -16.56 -12.13 3.26
C ASN A 80 -15.87 -10.85 3.71
N GLY A 81 -15.84 -9.80 2.88
CA GLY A 81 -15.24 -8.52 3.25
C GLY A 81 -15.89 -7.95 4.51
N PRO A 82 -15.13 -7.73 5.60
CA PRO A 82 -15.74 -7.36 6.89
C PRO A 82 -16.42 -5.98 6.88
N ALA A 83 -16.06 -5.11 5.94
CA ALA A 83 -16.68 -3.79 5.79
C ALA A 83 -17.91 -3.77 4.88
N LEU A 84 -18.31 -4.91 4.30
CA LEU A 84 -19.52 -5.02 3.50
C LEU A 84 -20.78 -4.79 4.35
N PRO A 85 -21.88 -4.27 3.75
CA PRO A 85 -23.16 -4.13 4.45
C PRO A 85 -23.60 -5.45 5.10
N GLY A 86 -23.95 -5.40 6.39
CA GLY A 86 -24.35 -6.57 7.17
C GLY A 86 -23.20 -7.34 7.81
N ASN A 87 -21.93 -7.01 7.52
CA ASN A 87 -20.78 -7.66 8.13
C ASN A 87 -20.27 -6.85 9.34
N GLU A 88 -19.43 -7.47 10.18
CA GLU A 88 -19.10 -7.00 11.54
C GLU A 88 -18.36 -5.67 11.60
N ALA A 89 -17.58 -5.34 10.56
CA ALA A 89 -16.81 -4.10 10.49
C ALA A 89 -17.42 -3.07 9.51
N PHE A 90 -18.71 -3.18 9.24
CA PHE A 90 -19.42 -2.18 8.44
C PHE A 90 -19.25 -0.77 9.05
N GLY A 91 -18.79 0.18 8.24
CA GLY A 91 -18.53 1.54 8.71
C GLY A 91 -17.14 1.79 9.29
N ILE A 92 -16.24 0.79 9.29
CA ILE A 92 -14.86 0.94 9.82
C ILE A 92 -14.10 2.11 9.18
N SER A 93 -14.38 2.43 7.91
CA SER A 93 -13.78 3.57 7.21
C SER A 93 -14.10 4.94 7.83
N HIS A 94 -15.12 5.03 8.68
CA HIS A 94 -15.49 6.26 9.39
C HIS A 94 -14.77 6.43 10.74
N MET A 95 -14.10 5.41 11.24
CA MET A 95 -13.42 5.45 12.54
C MET A 95 -12.20 6.37 12.56
N LEU A 96 -11.51 6.47 11.43
CA LEU A 96 -10.37 7.35 11.22
C LEU A 96 -10.59 8.17 9.94
N PRO A 97 -11.41 9.23 10.00
CA PRO A 97 -11.78 10.00 8.81
C PRO A 97 -10.56 10.50 8.03
N GLY A 98 -10.55 10.24 6.72
CA GLY A 98 -9.45 10.62 5.81
C GLY A 98 -8.20 9.75 5.89
N LYS A 99 -8.14 8.77 6.81
CA LYS A 99 -6.97 7.88 6.97
C LYS A 99 -7.26 6.43 6.62
N PHE A 100 -8.52 6.02 6.59
CA PHE A 100 -8.89 4.62 6.39
C PHE A 100 -9.47 4.38 4.98
N ALA A 101 -8.84 3.49 4.22
CA ALA A 101 -9.29 3.10 2.89
C ALA A 101 -9.67 1.62 2.85
N ILE A 102 -10.82 1.28 2.25
CA ILE A 102 -11.36 -0.09 2.23
C ILE A 102 -11.49 -0.68 0.81
N PHE A 103 -10.85 -0.07 -0.17
CA PHE A 103 -10.86 -0.52 -1.57
C PHE A 103 -9.43 -0.72 -2.08
N VAL A 104 -9.32 -1.37 -3.24
CA VAL A 104 -8.05 -1.86 -3.78
C VAL A 104 -6.97 -0.80 -3.91
N GLY A 105 -5.72 -1.21 -3.68
CA GLY A 105 -4.51 -0.41 -3.92
C GLY A 105 -3.61 -0.21 -2.71
N GLY A 106 -4.01 -0.67 -1.52
CA GLY A 106 -3.13 -0.73 -0.35
C GLY A 106 -2.62 -2.15 -0.12
N PHE A 107 -1.32 -2.31 0.12
CA PHE A 107 -0.69 -3.61 0.38
C PHE A 107 0.30 -3.50 1.54
N PRO A 108 0.23 -4.41 2.54
CA PRO A 108 1.21 -4.45 3.61
C PRO A 108 2.55 -4.95 3.09
N LEU A 109 3.63 -4.44 3.65
CA LEU A 109 4.98 -4.95 3.46
C LEU A 109 5.33 -5.83 4.66
N VAL A 110 5.54 -7.12 4.40
CA VAL A 110 5.76 -8.13 5.44
C VAL A 110 7.17 -8.68 5.32
N PHE A 111 7.95 -8.61 6.39
CA PHE A 111 9.27 -9.21 6.49
C PHE A 111 9.38 -10.00 7.80
N ASP A 112 9.82 -11.24 7.71
CA ASP A 112 9.96 -12.15 8.85
C ASP A 112 8.69 -12.22 9.74
N GLY A 113 7.52 -12.30 9.09
CA GLY A 113 6.22 -12.35 9.77
C GLY A 113 5.78 -11.04 10.44
N GLN A 114 6.51 -9.96 10.27
CA GLN A 114 6.20 -8.64 10.83
C GLN A 114 5.79 -7.66 9.72
N ILE A 115 4.85 -6.78 10.03
CA ILE A 115 4.57 -5.63 9.16
C ILE A 115 5.69 -4.61 9.34
N VAL A 116 6.39 -4.32 8.26
CA VAL A 116 7.52 -3.38 8.26
C VAL A 116 7.18 -2.05 7.58
N GLY A 117 6.03 -2.00 6.93
CA GLY A 117 5.50 -0.83 6.25
C GLY A 117 4.26 -1.14 5.42
N GLY A 118 3.86 -0.20 4.60
CA GLY A 118 2.76 -0.34 3.67
C GLY A 118 2.94 0.49 2.41
N VAL A 119 2.30 0.04 1.33
CA VAL A 119 2.26 0.80 0.07
C VAL A 119 0.82 1.13 -0.29
N GLY A 120 0.63 2.29 -0.91
CA GLY A 120 -0.66 2.76 -1.40
C GLY A 120 -0.56 3.26 -2.82
N ILE A 121 -1.44 2.78 -3.69
CA ILE A 121 -1.51 3.13 -5.10
C ILE A 121 -2.89 3.70 -5.39
N SER A 122 -2.95 4.85 -6.06
CA SER A 122 -4.20 5.49 -6.42
C SER A 122 -4.12 6.15 -7.80
N GLY A 123 -5.17 5.99 -8.60
CA GLY A 123 -5.31 6.66 -9.89
C GLY A 123 -5.70 5.75 -11.05
N GLY A 124 -5.54 4.43 -10.91
CA GLY A 124 -6.02 3.44 -11.86
C GLY A 124 -7.40 2.87 -11.50
N ASN A 125 -7.83 1.87 -12.25
CA ASN A 125 -8.88 0.96 -11.81
C ASN A 125 -8.28 -0.14 -10.90
N GLY A 126 -9.12 -1.02 -10.35
CA GLY A 126 -8.69 -2.05 -9.42
C GLY A 126 -7.60 -2.98 -9.96
N GLU A 127 -7.71 -3.40 -11.20
CA GLU A 127 -6.72 -4.29 -11.83
C GLU A 127 -5.39 -3.58 -12.10
N GLN A 128 -5.44 -2.31 -12.48
CA GLN A 128 -4.24 -1.49 -12.68
C GLN A 128 -3.52 -1.22 -11.35
N ASP A 129 -4.26 -0.90 -10.30
CA ASP A 129 -3.68 -0.69 -8.96
C ASP A 129 -3.06 -1.99 -8.43
N LYS A 130 -3.70 -3.15 -8.65
CA LYS A 130 -3.12 -4.47 -8.32
C LYS A 130 -1.85 -4.78 -9.11
N ALA A 131 -1.82 -4.48 -10.41
CA ALA A 131 -0.66 -4.74 -11.25
C ALA A 131 0.57 -3.93 -10.79
N VAL A 132 0.37 -2.66 -10.45
CA VAL A 132 1.43 -1.81 -9.91
C VAL A 132 1.84 -2.27 -8.52
N GLY A 133 0.87 -2.62 -7.68
CA GLY A 133 1.14 -3.21 -6.35
C GLY A 133 1.97 -4.49 -6.44
N ALA A 134 1.65 -5.38 -7.36
CA ALA A 134 2.42 -6.62 -7.58
C ALA A 134 3.88 -6.34 -7.97
N ALA A 135 4.13 -5.33 -8.81
CA ALA A 135 5.50 -4.94 -9.18
C ALA A 135 6.28 -4.40 -7.97
N ILE A 136 5.63 -3.60 -7.12
CA ILE A 136 6.24 -3.09 -5.87
C ILE A 136 6.56 -4.24 -4.91
N LEU A 137 5.63 -5.18 -4.73
CA LEU A 137 5.83 -6.33 -3.84
C LEU A 137 6.93 -7.25 -4.34
N ALA A 138 7.04 -7.46 -5.66
CA ALA A 138 8.13 -8.24 -6.24
C ALA A 138 9.52 -7.60 -5.99
N GLU A 139 9.61 -6.28 -6.08
CA GLU A 139 10.84 -5.54 -5.72
C GLU A 139 11.15 -5.66 -4.22
N PHE A 140 10.12 -5.58 -3.37
CA PHE A 140 10.29 -5.76 -1.93
C PHE A 140 10.79 -7.17 -1.59
N ASP A 141 10.25 -8.21 -2.23
CA ASP A 141 10.70 -9.59 -2.05
C ASP A 141 12.17 -9.76 -2.47
N ALA A 142 12.59 -9.14 -3.57
CA ALA A 142 13.98 -9.16 -4.02
C ALA A 142 14.93 -8.46 -3.02
N LEU A 143 14.50 -7.32 -2.50
CA LEU A 143 15.25 -6.55 -1.51
C LEU A 143 15.42 -7.34 -0.20
N THR A 144 14.35 -7.93 0.30
CA THR A 144 14.35 -8.70 1.56
C THR A 144 15.12 -10.02 1.43
N ALA A 145 15.07 -10.68 0.27
CA ALA A 145 15.88 -11.84 -0.01
C ALA A 145 17.39 -11.54 0.00
N ALA A 146 17.78 -10.33 -0.39
CA ALA A 146 19.19 -9.87 -0.29
C ALA A 146 19.61 -9.61 1.15
N VAL A 147 18.71 -9.08 1.99
CA VAL A 147 18.98 -8.86 3.43
C VAL A 147 19.14 -10.18 4.18
N ALA A 148 18.27 -11.16 3.92
CA ALA A 148 18.30 -12.47 4.59
C ALA A 148 19.57 -13.31 4.27
N ARG A 149 20.34 -12.93 3.22
CA ARG A 149 21.59 -13.60 2.82
C ARG A 149 22.84 -12.99 3.45
N ARG A 150 22.74 -11.93 4.23
CA ARG A 150 23.85 -11.26 4.94
C ARG A 150 23.98 -11.77 6.37
#